data_d99ba5438e68302e13cb237d63213c20
#
_entry.id   d99ba5438e68302e13cb237d63213c20
#
_cell.length_a   1.000
_cell.length_b   1.000
_cell.length_c   1.000
_cell.angle_alpha   90.00
_cell.angle_beta   90.00
_cell.angle_gamma   90.00
#
_symmetry.space_group_name_H-M   'P 1'
#
loop_
_entity.id
_entity.type
_entity.pdbx_description
1 polymer ?
#
loop_
_entity_poly.entity_id
_entity_poly.type
_entity_poly.pdbx_seq_one_letter_code
_entity_poly.pdbx_strand_id
1 'polypeptide(L)'
;MTLLSLDHLTIFDTSPAQLIDIAAGLGIPLVSLWTQLPLQADLPLVTKANKAETLARMRDTGVKLGNMECFNLTPEVKPEDFRPAIALGAELGATSLVAINAWDPDRSHALDNFAGLCRIAAEFGMKVNVEFISMGKVRTLEDAVAFITDSGEPNVGITVDFLHLVRTGGTAADLGKVDPKLIGYVQICDGPAGLAREEWNDEGFEQRQVPGEGEFPLAALLAAVPVGVTIGVEVPQRSRREAGISAAERARLAVAGTRNLLAN
;
A
#
# COMPACT_ATOMS: atom_id res chain seq x y z
N MET A 1 2.63 19.68 6.10
CA MET A 1 1.29 19.13 5.85
C MET A 1 1.48 17.70 5.38
N THR A 2 0.81 16.74 5.99
CA THR A 2 0.91 15.32 5.62
C THR A 2 0.28 15.08 4.24
N LEU A 3 0.98 14.39 3.35
CA LEU A 3 0.45 14.00 2.06
C LEU A 3 -0.42 12.74 2.22
N LEU A 4 -1.64 12.79 1.69
CA LEU A 4 -2.54 11.65 1.63
C LEU A 4 -2.57 11.05 0.23
N SER A 5 -2.66 9.75 0.16
CA SER A 5 -2.98 8.96 -1.03
C SER A 5 -4.30 8.23 -0.82
N LEU A 6 -5.09 8.05 -1.85
CA LEU A 6 -6.23 7.13 -1.85
C LEU A 6 -5.79 5.84 -2.53
N ASP A 7 -5.64 4.77 -1.76
CA ASP A 7 -5.16 3.50 -2.26
C ASP A 7 -6.32 2.71 -2.88
N HIS A 8 -6.06 2.09 -4.03
CA HIS A 8 -7.12 1.53 -4.88
C HIS A 8 -7.89 0.40 -4.20
N LEU A 9 -7.26 -0.33 -3.26
CA LEU A 9 -7.95 -1.36 -2.47
C LEU A 9 -9.16 -0.81 -1.69
N THR A 10 -9.16 0.47 -1.33
CA THR A 10 -10.30 1.12 -0.65
C THR A 10 -11.59 1.03 -1.45
N ILE A 11 -11.49 1.15 -2.77
CA ILE A 11 -12.61 1.15 -3.71
C ILE A 11 -12.27 0.37 -5.00
N PHE A 12 -11.74 -0.84 -4.84
CA PHE A 12 -11.26 -1.68 -5.93
C PHE A 12 -12.34 -2.09 -6.97
N ASP A 13 -13.60 -1.81 -6.69
CA ASP A 13 -14.72 -1.93 -7.61
C ASP A 13 -14.87 -0.71 -8.56
N THR A 14 -13.83 0.10 -8.69
CA THR A 14 -13.78 1.24 -9.63
C THR A 14 -12.63 1.07 -10.63
N SER A 15 -12.76 1.71 -11.80
CA SER A 15 -11.63 1.80 -12.73
C SER A 15 -10.55 2.77 -12.21
N PRO A 16 -9.31 2.69 -12.72
CA PRO A 16 -8.25 3.66 -12.39
C PRO A 16 -8.68 5.12 -12.63
N ALA A 17 -9.40 5.39 -13.71
CA ALA A 17 -9.91 6.73 -14.01
C ALA A 17 -10.94 7.20 -12.98
N GLN A 18 -11.85 6.32 -12.56
CA GLN A 18 -12.84 6.64 -11.51
C GLN A 18 -12.18 6.89 -10.15
N LEU A 19 -11.17 6.10 -9.78
CA LEU A 19 -10.40 6.33 -8.56
C LEU A 19 -9.78 7.73 -8.55
N ILE A 20 -9.15 8.14 -9.67
CA ILE A 20 -8.52 9.46 -9.83
C ILE A 20 -9.57 10.57 -9.70
N ASP A 21 -10.73 10.43 -10.34
CA ASP A 21 -11.82 11.42 -10.24
C ASP A 21 -12.33 11.55 -8.80
N ILE A 22 -12.49 10.42 -8.09
CA ILE A 22 -12.92 10.40 -6.67
C ILE A 22 -11.85 11.04 -5.77
N ALA A 23 -10.58 10.70 -5.95
CA ALA A 23 -9.48 11.31 -5.21
C ALA A 23 -9.44 12.83 -5.41
N ALA A 24 -9.55 13.30 -6.65
CA ALA A 24 -9.62 14.72 -6.99
C ALA A 24 -10.81 15.42 -6.30
N GLY A 25 -12.00 14.82 -6.37
CA GLY A 25 -13.21 15.34 -5.72
C GLY A 25 -13.09 15.45 -4.19
N LEU A 26 -12.25 14.62 -3.59
CA LEU A 26 -11.94 14.64 -2.15
C LEU A 26 -10.71 15.53 -1.82
N GLY A 27 -10.07 16.16 -2.81
CA GLY A 27 -8.87 16.95 -2.62
C GLY A 27 -7.68 16.10 -2.14
N ILE A 28 -7.59 14.84 -2.59
CA ILE A 28 -6.47 13.94 -2.34
C ILE A 28 -5.52 14.02 -3.54
N PRO A 29 -4.24 14.41 -3.32
CA PRO A 29 -3.31 14.68 -4.42
C PRO A 29 -2.67 13.42 -5.02
N LEU A 30 -2.74 12.30 -4.32
CA LEU A 30 -2.07 11.06 -4.71
C LEU A 30 -3.05 9.87 -4.72
N VAL A 31 -2.75 8.91 -5.59
CA VAL A 31 -3.40 7.59 -5.60
C VAL A 31 -2.34 6.49 -5.64
N SER A 32 -2.68 5.29 -5.18
CA SER A 32 -1.94 4.08 -5.54
C SER A 32 -2.73 3.26 -6.56
N LEU A 33 -2.03 2.60 -7.49
CA LEU A 33 -2.63 1.87 -8.59
C LEU A 33 -1.90 0.54 -8.82
N TRP A 34 -2.63 -0.43 -9.36
CA TRP A 34 -2.05 -1.67 -9.85
C TRP A 34 -1.69 -1.57 -11.33
N THR A 35 -0.47 -1.97 -11.68
CA THR A 35 0.01 -2.13 -13.06
C THR A 35 0.24 -3.60 -13.42
N GLN A 36 0.08 -4.49 -12.45
CA GLN A 36 0.11 -5.94 -12.59
C GLN A 36 -0.86 -6.57 -11.57
N LEU A 37 -1.31 -7.80 -11.82
CA LEU A 37 -2.18 -8.49 -10.88
C LEU A 37 -1.37 -8.92 -9.65
N PRO A 38 -1.80 -8.55 -8.45
CA PRO A 38 -1.38 -9.26 -7.26
C PRO A 38 -1.93 -10.69 -7.28
N LEU A 39 -1.81 -11.43 -6.19
CA LEU A 39 -2.30 -12.83 -6.12
C LEU A 39 -3.82 -12.97 -6.33
N GLN A 40 -4.57 -11.89 -6.26
CA GLN A 40 -6.02 -11.87 -6.47
C GLN A 40 -6.34 -11.60 -7.95
N ALA A 41 -7.26 -12.37 -8.50
CA ALA A 41 -7.84 -12.12 -9.82
C ALA A 41 -8.85 -10.95 -9.75
N ASP A 42 -9.12 -10.35 -10.92
CA ASP A 42 -10.20 -9.37 -11.16
C ASP A 42 -10.03 -7.99 -10.49
N LEU A 43 -8.79 -7.56 -10.20
CA LEU A 43 -8.52 -6.18 -9.79
C LEU A 43 -8.40 -5.23 -11.00
N PRO A 44 -8.83 -3.96 -10.84
CA PRO A 44 -8.80 -2.97 -11.92
C PRO A 44 -7.39 -2.46 -12.18
N LEU A 45 -6.73 -3.04 -13.18
CA LEU A 45 -5.38 -2.67 -13.56
C LEU A 45 -5.32 -1.44 -14.46
N VAL A 46 -4.23 -0.67 -14.33
CA VAL A 46 -3.76 0.12 -15.45
C VAL A 46 -3.06 -0.81 -16.43
N THR A 47 -3.48 -0.74 -17.69
CA THR A 47 -2.96 -1.55 -18.80
C THR A 47 -2.61 -0.65 -19.97
N LYS A 48 -1.98 -1.20 -21.00
CA LYS A 48 -1.74 -0.45 -22.24
C LYS A 48 -3.03 0.09 -22.87
N ALA A 49 -4.17 -0.60 -22.66
CA ALA A 49 -5.45 -0.22 -23.25
C ALA A 49 -6.07 1.02 -22.59
N ASN A 50 -5.94 1.19 -21.28
CA ASN A 50 -6.53 2.32 -20.53
C ASN A 50 -5.50 3.36 -20.07
N LYS A 51 -4.20 3.17 -20.37
CA LYS A 51 -3.12 4.10 -19.99
C LYS A 51 -3.39 5.54 -20.44
N ALA A 52 -3.82 5.71 -21.68
CA ALA A 52 -4.06 7.05 -22.24
C ALA A 52 -5.17 7.80 -21.47
N GLU A 53 -6.23 7.10 -21.10
CA GLU A 53 -7.32 7.64 -20.28
C GLU A 53 -6.82 7.97 -18.87
N THR A 54 -6.07 7.06 -18.24
CA THR A 54 -5.49 7.26 -16.90
C THR A 54 -4.60 8.52 -16.88
N LEU A 55 -3.68 8.65 -17.84
CA LEU A 55 -2.81 9.82 -17.95
C LEU A 55 -3.61 11.12 -18.21
N ALA A 56 -4.66 11.06 -19.01
CA ALA A 56 -5.52 12.22 -19.24
C ALA A 56 -6.20 12.66 -17.94
N ARG A 57 -6.76 11.72 -17.15
CA ARG A 57 -7.38 12.03 -15.86
C ARG A 57 -6.39 12.60 -14.85
N MET A 58 -5.19 12.00 -14.74
CA MET A 58 -4.12 12.54 -13.89
C MET A 58 -3.76 13.98 -14.27
N ARG A 59 -3.61 14.27 -15.56
CA ARG A 59 -3.31 15.61 -16.05
C ARG A 59 -4.46 16.60 -15.77
N ASP A 60 -5.69 16.22 -16.04
CA ASP A 60 -6.87 17.09 -15.96
C ASP A 60 -7.23 17.41 -14.49
N THR A 61 -6.96 16.47 -13.56
CA THR A 61 -7.23 16.62 -12.12
C THR A 61 -6.03 17.12 -11.32
N GLY A 62 -4.81 16.94 -11.81
CA GLY A 62 -3.58 17.17 -11.06
C GLY A 62 -3.23 16.07 -10.05
N VAL A 63 -4.04 15.01 -9.94
CA VAL A 63 -3.74 13.84 -9.10
C VAL A 63 -2.57 13.07 -9.69
N LYS A 64 -1.65 12.60 -8.84
CA LYS A 64 -0.44 11.88 -9.26
C LYS A 64 -0.44 10.46 -8.73
N LEU A 65 0.31 9.59 -9.40
CA LEU A 65 0.61 8.25 -8.90
C LEU A 65 1.67 8.37 -7.80
N GLY A 66 1.30 8.08 -6.56
CA GLY A 66 2.20 8.11 -5.40
C GLY A 66 2.96 6.80 -5.21
N ASN A 67 2.29 5.69 -5.51
CA ASN A 67 2.81 4.35 -5.26
C ASN A 67 2.18 3.33 -6.22
N MET A 68 2.89 2.24 -6.50
CA MET A 68 2.34 1.10 -7.25
C MET A 68 2.20 -0.10 -6.32
N GLU A 69 1.07 -0.77 -6.40
CA GLU A 69 0.76 -1.94 -5.58
C GLU A 69 0.49 -3.17 -6.45
N CYS A 70 0.57 -4.32 -5.88
CA CYS A 70 1.70 -4.78 -5.07
C CYS A 70 2.41 -5.87 -5.88
N PHE A 71 3.70 -5.98 -5.76
CA PHE A 71 4.54 -6.92 -6.50
C PHE A 71 4.81 -8.13 -5.61
N ASN A 72 4.02 -9.20 -5.79
CA ASN A 72 4.15 -10.42 -5.01
C ASN A 72 5.31 -11.28 -5.52
N LEU A 73 6.36 -11.37 -4.72
CA LEU A 73 7.51 -12.24 -4.98
C LEU A 73 7.22 -13.62 -4.38
N THR A 74 6.73 -14.53 -5.22
CA THR A 74 6.56 -15.95 -4.89
C THR A 74 7.76 -16.74 -5.40
N PRO A 75 7.95 -18.01 -4.95
CA PRO A 75 9.07 -18.84 -5.43
C PRO A 75 9.11 -19.04 -6.95
N GLU A 76 7.96 -18.95 -7.63
CA GLU A 76 7.83 -19.21 -9.07
C GLU A 76 8.07 -17.96 -9.92
N VAL A 77 7.93 -16.76 -9.31
CA VAL A 77 8.01 -15.48 -10.02
C VAL A 77 9.46 -15.07 -10.22
N LYS A 78 9.81 -14.64 -11.41
CA LYS A 78 11.10 -14.01 -11.70
C LYS A 78 10.93 -12.50 -11.68
N PRO A 79 11.84 -11.73 -11.05
CA PRO A 79 11.77 -10.26 -11.02
C PRO A 79 11.62 -9.62 -12.40
N GLU A 80 12.24 -10.20 -13.45
CA GLU A 80 12.12 -9.72 -14.82
C GLU A 80 10.70 -9.77 -15.38
N ASP A 81 9.84 -10.63 -14.87
CA ASP A 81 8.43 -10.71 -15.29
C ASP A 81 7.67 -9.43 -14.95
N PHE A 82 8.13 -8.67 -13.96
CA PHE A 82 7.55 -7.40 -13.54
C PHE A 82 8.03 -6.19 -14.34
N ARG A 83 9.09 -6.32 -15.14
CA ARG A 83 9.64 -5.20 -15.91
C ARG A 83 8.60 -4.44 -16.75
N PRO A 84 7.67 -5.09 -17.48
CA PRO A 84 6.64 -4.37 -18.23
C PRO A 84 5.71 -3.54 -17.34
N ALA A 85 5.36 -4.04 -16.14
CA ALA A 85 4.51 -3.35 -15.19
C ALA A 85 5.23 -2.15 -14.55
N ILE A 86 6.52 -2.31 -14.23
CA ILE A 86 7.37 -1.23 -13.69
C ILE A 86 7.55 -0.13 -14.74
N ALA A 87 7.84 -0.50 -16.00
CA ALA A 87 7.94 0.46 -17.10
C ALA A 87 6.64 1.24 -17.30
N LEU A 88 5.49 0.57 -17.24
CA LEU A 88 4.18 1.23 -17.30
C LEU A 88 3.99 2.21 -16.13
N GLY A 89 4.36 1.81 -14.92
CA GLY A 89 4.32 2.70 -13.75
C GLY A 89 5.22 3.92 -13.90
N ALA A 90 6.42 3.76 -14.48
CA ALA A 90 7.31 4.87 -14.79
C ALA A 90 6.67 5.88 -15.75
N GLU A 91 5.99 5.39 -16.80
CA GLU A 91 5.24 6.26 -17.73
C GLU A 91 4.09 7.01 -17.04
N LEU A 92 3.53 6.45 -15.96
CA LEU A 92 2.51 7.10 -15.13
C LEU A 92 3.11 8.03 -14.07
N GLY A 93 4.43 8.08 -13.95
CA GLY A 93 5.14 8.95 -13.01
C GLY A 93 5.32 8.37 -11.61
N ALA A 94 5.21 7.05 -11.44
CA ALA A 94 5.50 6.38 -10.17
C ALA A 94 6.95 6.59 -9.73
N THR A 95 7.15 6.79 -8.43
CA THR A 95 8.48 6.91 -7.82
C THR A 95 8.79 5.78 -6.84
N SER A 96 7.79 4.96 -6.52
CA SER A 96 7.93 3.79 -5.66
C SER A 96 6.96 2.68 -6.03
N LEU A 97 7.28 1.49 -5.58
CA LEU A 97 6.42 0.32 -5.64
C LEU A 97 6.47 -0.46 -4.32
N VAL A 98 5.41 -1.22 -4.05
CA VAL A 98 5.32 -2.12 -2.89
C VAL A 98 5.64 -3.54 -3.33
N ALA A 99 6.58 -4.17 -2.64
CA ALA A 99 6.91 -5.57 -2.80
C ALA A 99 6.41 -6.37 -1.59
N ILE A 100 5.75 -7.48 -1.86
CA ILE A 100 5.33 -8.44 -0.84
C ILE A 100 6.15 -9.71 -1.00
N ASN A 101 6.88 -10.08 0.05
CA ASN A 101 7.69 -11.30 0.10
C ASN A 101 7.17 -12.23 1.21
N ALA A 102 5.88 -12.58 1.11
CA ALA A 102 5.17 -13.24 2.18
C ALA A 102 5.21 -14.77 2.10
N TRP A 103 5.45 -15.35 0.93
CA TRP A 103 5.14 -16.76 0.68
C TRP A 103 6.36 -17.66 0.44
N ASP A 104 7.52 -17.07 0.15
CA ASP A 104 8.73 -17.85 -0.12
C ASP A 104 9.31 -18.44 1.19
N PRO A 105 9.37 -19.77 1.33
CA PRO A 105 9.95 -20.41 2.50
C PRO A 105 11.48 -20.34 2.52
N ASP A 106 12.13 -20.16 1.37
CA ASP A 106 13.58 -20.02 1.24
C ASP A 106 13.99 -18.55 1.32
N ARG A 107 14.53 -18.14 2.47
CA ARG A 107 14.96 -16.77 2.70
C ARG A 107 16.03 -16.29 1.70
N SER A 108 16.96 -17.17 1.31
CA SER A 108 18.01 -16.78 0.36
C SER A 108 17.42 -16.48 -1.01
N HIS A 109 16.55 -17.36 -1.50
CA HIS A 109 15.83 -17.15 -2.75
C HIS A 109 14.93 -15.89 -2.70
N ALA A 110 14.24 -15.69 -1.58
CA ALA A 110 13.42 -14.49 -1.34
C ALA A 110 14.25 -13.20 -1.43
N LEU A 111 15.45 -13.19 -0.83
CA LEU A 111 16.36 -12.04 -0.90
C LEU A 111 16.90 -11.81 -2.31
N ASP A 112 17.28 -12.87 -3.03
CA ASP A 112 17.77 -12.77 -4.41
C ASP A 112 16.70 -12.20 -5.35
N ASN A 113 15.45 -12.65 -5.20
CA ASN A 113 14.30 -12.14 -5.96
C ASN A 113 14.01 -10.68 -5.62
N PHE A 114 14.02 -10.32 -4.34
CA PHE A 114 13.82 -8.93 -3.92
C PHE A 114 14.92 -8.01 -4.44
N ALA A 115 16.19 -8.41 -4.32
CA ALA A 115 17.32 -7.67 -4.86
C ALA A 115 17.23 -7.52 -6.39
N GLY A 116 16.79 -8.57 -7.10
CA GLY A 116 16.50 -8.51 -8.54
C GLY A 116 15.44 -7.47 -8.88
N LEU A 117 14.33 -7.43 -8.13
CA LEU A 117 13.28 -6.41 -8.29
C LEU A 117 13.81 -5.00 -8.01
N CYS A 118 14.61 -4.81 -6.96
CA CYS A 118 15.23 -3.53 -6.62
C CYS A 118 16.11 -3.00 -7.74
N ARG A 119 16.95 -3.86 -8.36
CA ARG A 119 17.80 -3.49 -9.49
C ARG A 119 16.99 -3.06 -10.71
N ILE A 120 15.92 -3.79 -11.03
CA ILE A 120 14.99 -3.41 -12.12
C ILE A 120 14.33 -2.07 -11.83
N ALA A 121 13.79 -1.88 -10.63
CA ALA A 121 13.15 -0.63 -10.22
C ALA A 121 14.11 0.57 -10.28
N ALA A 122 15.38 0.36 -9.91
CA ALA A 122 16.42 1.39 -9.97
C ALA A 122 16.68 1.90 -11.40
N GLU A 123 16.54 1.06 -12.43
CA GLU A 123 16.66 1.49 -13.84
C GLU A 123 15.60 2.54 -14.21
N PHE A 124 14.46 2.56 -13.50
CA PHE A 124 13.37 3.50 -13.66
C PHE A 124 13.36 4.60 -12.58
N GLY A 125 14.39 4.66 -11.75
CA GLY A 125 14.50 5.66 -10.67
C GLY A 125 13.54 5.45 -9.50
N MET A 126 13.04 4.22 -9.32
CA MET A 126 12.05 3.90 -8.28
C MET A 126 12.66 3.28 -7.03
N LYS A 127 12.03 3.55 -5.89
CA LYS A 127 12.24 2.80 -4.65
C LYS A 127 11.34 1.57 -4.59
N VAL A 128 11.80 0.55 -3.89
CA VAL A 128 11.03 -0.66 -3.57
C VAL A 128 10.79 -0.69 -2.07
N ASN A 129 9.53 -0.52 -1.67
CA ASN A 129 9.15 -0.64 -0.28
C ASN A 129 8.66 -2.06 -0.01
N VAL A 130 9.29 -2.78 0.93
CA VAL A 130 8.75 -4.07 1.36
C VAL A 130 7.59 -3.84 2.30
N GLU A 131 6.48 -4.50 2.04
CA GLU A 131 5.35 -4.56 2.95
C GLU A 131 5.41 -5.89 3.71
N PHE A 132 5.43 -5.82 5.04
CA PHE A 132 5.30 -7.00 5.88
C PHE A 132 3.83 -7.35 6.05
N ILE A 133 3.53 -8.64 5.85
CA ILE A 133 2.16 -9.15 5.87
C ILE A 133 1.98 -10.07 7.07
N SER A 134 1.02 -9.78 7.94
CA SER A 134 0.78 -10.51 9.19
C SER A 134 0.59 -12.03 9.02
N MET A 135 0.20 -12.48 7.84
CA MET A 135 0.06 -13.90 7.48
C MET A 135 1.30 -14.47 6.75
N GLY A 136 2.27 -13.64 6.38
CA GLY A 136 3.42 -14.00 5.55
C GLY A 136 4.65 -14.50 6.30
N LYS A 137 5.78 -14.58 5.58
CA LYS A 137 7.11 -14.90 6.11
C LYS A 137 7.86 -13.66 6.60
N VAL A 138 7.79 -12.56 5.86
CA VAL A 138 8.16 -11.23 6.36
C VAL A 138 6.89 -10.70 7.04
N ARG A 139 6.80 -10.87 8.36
CA ARG A 139 5.54 -10.70 9.11
C ARG A 139 5.47 -9.45 9.95
N THR A 140 6.61 -9.06 10.50
CA THR A 140 6.70 -8.00 11.50
C THR A 140 7.53 -6.86 10.95
N LEU A 141 7.42 -5.70 11.58
CA LEU A 141 8.28 -4.57 11.28
C LEU A 141 9.77 -4.90 11.42
N GLU A 142 10.12 -5.71 12.43
CA GLU A 142 11.50 -6.18 12.65
C GLU A 142 11.96 -7.09 11.50
N ASP A 143 11.10 -8.04 11.07
CA ASP A 143 11.39 -8.88 9.90
C ASP A 143 11.64 -8.04 8.65
N ALA A 144 10.83 -6.98 8.41
CA ALA A 144 10.98 -6.10 7.27
C ALA A 144 12.31 -5.32 7.32
N VAL A 145 12.67 -4.76 8.47
CA VAL A 145 13.96 -4.08 8.67
C VAL A 145 15.13 -5.03 8.40
N ALA A 146 15.09 -6.25 8.96
CA ALA A 146 16.12 -7.25 8.73
C ALA A 146 16.19 -7.66 7.24
N PHE A 147 15.03 -7.83 6.59
CA PHE A 147 14.95 -8.26 5.20
C PHE A 147 15.55 -7.23 4.24
N ILE A 148 15.21 -5.95 4.36
CA ILE A 148 15.79 -4.90 3.51
C ILE A 148 17.27 -4.68 3.81
N THR A 149 17.70 -4.85 5.06
CA THR A 149 19.12 -4.74 5.44
C THR A 149 19.95 -5.86 4.80
N ASP A 150 19.45 -7.10 4.89
CA ASP A 150 20.14 -8.29 4.34
C ASP A 150 20.16 -8.26 2.79
N SER A 151 19.21 -7.58 2.14
CA SER A 151 19.23 -7.44 0.68
C SER A 151 20.40 -6.63 0.16
N GLY A 152 20.95 -5.70 0.96
CA GLY A 152 22.06 -4.83 0.59
C GLY A 152 21.76 -3.81 -0.52
N GLU A 153 20.52 -3.72 -0.98
CA GLU A 153 20.14 -2.81 -2.07
C GLU A 153 19.89 -1.37 -1.56
N PRO A 154 20.32 -0.35 -2.30
CA PRO A 154 20.26 1.04 -1.81
C PRO A 154 18.90 1.73 -1.98
N ASN A 155 18.05 1.25 -2.89
CA ASN A 155 16.75 1.85 -3.23
C ASN A 155 15.58 1.19 -2.52
N VAL A 156 15.75 0.84 -1.25
CA VAL A 156 14.76 0.12 -0.44
C VAL A 156 14.07 1.02 0.57
N GLY A 157 12.90 0.57 1.02
CA GLY A 157 12.15 1.14 2.11
C GLY A 157 11.15 0.11 2.66
N ILE A 158 10.30 0.57 3.56
CA ILE A 158 9.24 -0.22 4.20
C ILE A 158 7.92 0.48 3.97
N THR A 159 6.92 -0.25 3.53
CA THR A 159 5.51 0.11 3.67
C THR A 159 5.02 -0.40 5.02
N VAL A 160 4.54 0.50 5.86
CA VAL A 160 3.99 0.17 7.17
C VAL A 160 2.47 0.26 7.08
N ASP A 161 1.81 -0.88 6.85
CA ASP A 161 0.37 -0.98 7.01
C ASP A 161 0.04 -1.15 8.49
N PHE A 162 -0.75 -0.24 9.04
CA PHE A 162 -1.15 -0.26 10.46
C PHE A 162 -1.94 -1.52 10.83
N LEU A 163 -2.69 -2.10 9.88
CA LEU A 163 -3.34 -3.38 10.12
C LEU A 163 -2.30 -4.47 10.44
N HIS A 164 -1.33 -4.65 9.55
CA HIS A 164 -0.32 -5.70 9.73
C HIS A 164 0.58 -5.44 10.94
N LEU A 165 0.89 -4.16 11.22
CA LEU A 165 1.64 -3.77 12.41
C LEU A 165 0.89 -4.17 13.69
N VAL A 166 -0.39 -3.79 13.83
CA VAL A 166 -1.20 -4.08 15.01
C VAL A 166 -1.47 -5.58 15.16
N ARG A 167 -1.80 -6.28 14.06
CA ARG A 167 -2.08 -7.74 14.10
C ARG A 167 -0.86 -8.56 14.52
N THR A 168 0.34 -8.06 14.33
CA THR A 168 1.58 -8.72 14.78
C THR A 168 2.09 -8.23 16.13
N GLY A 169 1.33 -7.38 16.82
CA GLY A 169 1.66 -6.86 18.14
C GLY A 169 2.66 -5.70 18.12
N GLY A 170 2.94 -5.13 16.95
CA GLY A 170 3.78 -3.96 16.81
C GLY A 170 3.12 -2.70 17.38
N THR A 171 3.95 -1.77 17.84
CA THR A 171 3.50 -0.56 18.56
C THR A 171 4.10 0.70 17.95
N ALA A 172 3.58 1.86 18.35
CA ALA A 172 4.16 3.15 18.03
C ALA A 172 5.61 3.29 18.51
N ALA A 173 5.94 2.66 19.65
CA ALA A 173 7.31 2.65 20.18
C ALA A 173 8.26 1.83 19.28
N ASP A 174 7.78 0.74 18.68
CA ASP A 174 8.58 -0.05 17.74
C ASP A 174 8.78 0.69 16.42
N LEU A 175 7.74 1.35 15.90
CA LEU A 175 7.85 2.21 14.73
C LEU A 175 8.86 3.35 14.96
N GLY A 176 8.84 3.97 16.14
CA GLY A 176 9.78 5.04 16.52
C GLY A 176 11.25 4.61 16.66
N LYS A 177 11.56 3.32 16.69
CA LYS A 177 12.94 2.78 16.71
C LYS A 177 13.54 2.59 15.31
N VAL A 178 12.70 2.56 14.28
CA VAL A 178 13.16 2.37 12.90
C VAL A 178 13.79 3.66 12.39
N ASP A 179 14.89 3.56 11.63
CA ASP A 179 15.45 4.74 10.95
C ASP A 179 14.36 5.38 10.08
N PRO A 180 14.01 6.65 10.31
CA PRO A 180 12.97 7.35 9.56
C PRO A 180 13.12 7.29 8.03
N LYS A 181 14.35 7.15 7.54
CA LYS A 181 14.66 7.06 6.10
C LYS A 181 14.19 5.75 5.46
N LEU A 182 14.00 4.71 6.27
CA LEU A 182 13.52 3.41 5.81
C LEU A 182 12.00 3.37 5.69
N ILE A 183 11.25 4.26 6.34
CA ILE A 183 9.79 4.32 6.21
C ILE A 183 9.46 5.06 4.93
N GLY A 184 9.13 4.31 3.88
CA GLY A 184 8.84 4.85 2.55
C GLY A 184 7.37 5.21 2.33
N TYR A 185 6.46 4.48 2.97
CA TYR A 185 5.02 4.63 2.85
C TYR A 185 4.31 4.11 4.10
N VAL A 186 3.16 4.66 4.41
CA VAL A 186 2.31 4.17 5.50
C VAL A 186 0.91 3.95 4.96
N GLN A 187 0.24 2.88 5.36
CA GLN A 187 -1.17 2.65 5.06
C GLN A 187 -1.98 2.70 6.34
N ILE A 188 -3.10 3.44 6.30
CA ILE A 188 -3.99 3.62 7.43
C ILE A 188 -5.34 2.97 7.17
N CYS A 189 -5.76 2.17 8.13
CA CYS A 189 -7.11 1.69 8.35
C CYS A 189 -7.37 1.59 9.84
N ASP A 190 -8.53 1.06 10.22
CA ASP A 190 -8.87 0.70 11.59
C ASP A 190 -9.41 -0.73 11.62
N GLY A 191 -9.58 -1.28 12.81
CA GLY A 191 -10.09 -2.62 13.01
C GLY A 191 -10.41 -2.90 14.49
N PRO A 192 -11.08 -4.02 14.81
CA PRO A 192 -11.35 -4.42 16.17
C PRO A 192 -10.06 -4.82 16.91
N ALA A 193 -9.97 -4.61 18.21
CA ALA A 193 -8.80 -4.97 19.00
C ALA A 193 -8.51 -6.48 18.97
N GLY A 194 -9.55 -7.29 19.13
CA GLY A 194 -9.46 -8.75 19.13
C GLY A 194 -10.09 -9.37 17.90
N LEU A 195 -9.27 -9.93 17.01
CA LEU A 195 -9.73 -10.68 15.86
C LEU A 195 -8.96 -12.00 15.78
N ALA A 196 -9.66 -13.11 15.52
CA ALA A 196 -9.03 -14.41 15.37
C ALA A 196 -8.13 -14.42 14.12
N ARG A 197 -6.98 -15.13 14.22
CA ARG A 197 -5.98 -15.12 13.14
C ARG A 197 -6.53 -15.62 11.80
N GLU A 198 -7.48 -16.53 11.86
CA GLU A 198 -8.17 -17.10 10.68
C GLU A 198 -8.95 -16.05 9.90
N GLU A 199 -9.34 -14.94 10.55
CA GLU A 199 -10.09 -13.83 9.96
C GLU A 199 -9.20 -12.72 9.38
N TRP A 200 -7.88 -12.72 9.69
CA TRP A 200 -6.96 -11.65 9.28
C TRP A 200 -6.86 -11.49 7.77
N ASN A 201 -6.99 -12.59 7.02
CA ASN A 201 -6.95 -12.54 5.57
C ASN A 201 -8.19 -11.82 5.00
N ASP A 202 -9.37 -12.16 5.51
CA ASP A 202 -10.62 -11.51 5.12
C ASP A 202 -10.62 -10.02 5.52
N GLU A 203 -10.17 -9.72 6.73
CA GLU A 203 -10.00 -8.34 7.19
C GLU A 203 -9.08 -7.55 6.27
N GLY A 204 -7.90 -8.08 5.95
CA GLY A 204 -6.88 -7.41 5.17
C GLY A 204 -7.34 -7.01 3.79
N PHE A 205 -8.08 -7.88 3.11
CA PHE A 205 -8.43 -7.70 1.70
C PHE A 205 -9.86 -7.18 1.47
N GLU A 206 -10.77 -7.38 2.43
CA GLU A 206 -12.20 -7.15 2.17
C GLU A 206 -12.88 -6.24 3.19
N GLN A 207 -12.48 -6.30 4.47
CA GLN A 207 -13.29 -5.72 5.54
C GLN A 207 -12.45 -5.04 6.63
N ARG A 208 -11.92 -3.87 6.31
CA ARG A 208 -11.30 -2.98 7.29
C ARG A 208 -12.33 -1.97 7.81
N GLN A 209 -12.05 -1.36 8.95
CA GLN A 209 -12.86 -0.28 9.50
C GLN A 209 -12.30 1.09 9.10
N VAL A 210 -13.19 2.07 9.00
CA VAL A 210 -12.81 3.46 8.77
C VAL A 210 -12.00 3.98 9.96
N PRO A 211 -10.89 4.71 9.75
CA PRO A 211 -10.10 5.28 10.82
C PRO A 211 -10.95 6.08 11.82
N GLY A 212 -10.91 5.66 13.09
CA GLY A 212 -11.72 6.18 14.18
C GLY A 212 -13.02 5.41 14.46
N GLU A 213 -13.34 4.38 13.68
CA GLU A 213 -14.48 3.49 13.96
C GLU A 213 -14.06 2.19 14.66
N GLY A 214 -12.75 1.91 14.74
CA GLY A 214 -12.19 0.72 15.37
C GLY A 214 -11.47 1.03 16.69
N GLU A 215 -10.55 0.13 17.03
CA GLU A 215 -9.85 0.13 18.31
C GLU A 215 -8.33 0.17 18.16
N PHE A 216 -7.81 0.38 16.94
CA PHE A 216 -6.37 0.51 16.75
C PHE A 216 -5.85 1.80 17.41
N PRO A 217 -4.64 1.80 17.98
CA PRO A 217 -4.09 2.97 18.66
C PRO A 217 -3.58 4.02 17.64
N LEU A 218 -4.46 4.43 16.70
CA LEU A 218 -4.08 5.20 15.51
C LEU A 218 -3.44 6.55 15.83
N ALA A 219 -3.89 7.24 16.89
CA ALA A 219 -3.30 8.53 17.29
C ALA A 219 -1.82 8.36 17.68
N ALA A 220 -1.49 7.31 18.43
CA ALA A 220 -0.12 7.01 18.82
C ALA A 220 0.73 6.57 17.62
N LEU A 221 0.17 5.73 16.72
CA LEU A 221 0.85 5.27 15.51
C LEU A 221 1.15 6.45 14.57
N LEU A 222 0.17 7.32 14.31
CA LEU A 222 0.36 8.51 13.48
C LEU A 222 1.41 9.48 14.05
N ALA A 223 1.45 9.65 15.38
CA ALA A 223 2.48 10.46 16.04
C ALA A 223 3.91 9.90 15.86
N ALA A 224 4.04 8.59 15.60
CA ALA A 224 5.33 7.94 15.37
C ALA A 224 5.74 7.91 13.88
N VAL A 225 4.85 8.30 12.96
CA VAL A 225 5.17 8.37 11.52
C VAL A 225 6.13 9.52 11.26
N PRO A 226 7.25 9.30 10.54
CA PRO A 226 8.17 10.36 10.21
C PRO A 226 7.53 11.46 9.36
N VAL A 227 7.93 12.71 9.63
CA VAL A 227 7.44 13.86 8.86
C VAL A 227 7.80 13.72 7.38
N GLY A 228 6.82 13.95 6.50
CA GLY A 228 6.99 13.90 5.06
C GLY A 228 6.70 12.55 4.43
N VAL A 229 6.45 11.50 5.21
CA VAL A 229 5.98 10.22 4.68
C VAL A 229 4.54 10.36 4.21
N THR A 230 4.23 9.79 3.04
CA THR A 230 2.86 9.72 2.50
C THR A 230 2.04 8.69 3.27
N ILE A 231 0.82 9.04 3.60
CA ILE A 231 -0.15 8.14 4.23
C ILE A 231 -1.21 7.75 3.21
N GLY A 232 -1.22 6.48 2.82
CA GLY A 232 -2.25 5.85 1.99
C GLY A 232 -3.48 5.50 2.83
N VAL A 233 -4.64 5.92 2.38
CA VAL A 233 -5.93 5.51 2.95
C VAL A 233 -6.31 4.20 2.29
N GLU A 234 -6.21 3.09 3.03
CA GLU A 234 -6.44 1.75 2.52
C GLU A 234 -7.48 1.01 3.35
N VAL A 235 -8.74 1.18 2.97
CA VAL A 235 -9.90 0.74 3.75
C VAL A 235 -10.91 0.02 2.87
N PRO A 236 -10.70 -1.24 2.49
CA PRO A 236 -11.73 -2.04 1.82
C PRO A 236 -12.92 -2.24 2.77
N GLN A 237 -14.14 -2.02 2.28
CA GLN A 237 -15.36 -1.93 3.08
C GLN A 237 -16.46 -2.82 2.47
N ARG A 238 -16.26 -4.15 2.50
CA ARG A 238 -17.20 -5.12 1.90
C ARG A 238 -18.63 -4.89 2.38
N SER A 239 -18.84 -4.80 3.68
CA SER A 239 -20.19 -4.63 4.24
C SER A 239 -20.90 -3.39 3.70
N ARG A 240 -20.17 -2.28 3.56
CA ARG A 240 -20.74 -1.05 2.97
C ARG A 240 -20.96 -1.18 1.46
N ARG A 241 -20.05 -1.86 0.74
CA ARG A 241 -20.20 -2.15 -0.68
C ARG A 241 -21.46 -3.00 -0.94
N GLU A 242 -21.64 -4.06 -0.18
CA GLU A 242 -22.82 -4.95 -0.25
C GLU A 242 -24.13 -4.27 0.15
N ALA A 243 -24.05 -3.31 1.05
CA ALA A 243 -25.18 -2.44 1.40
C ALA A 243 -25.48 -1.36 0.34
N GLY A 244 -24.78 -1.34 -0.78
CA GLY A 244 -25.01 -0.41 -1.90
C GLY A 244 -24.43 1.00 -1.66
N ILE A 245 -23.56 1.20 -0.68
CA ILE A 245 -22.88 2.47 -0.48
C ILE A 245 -21.87 2.67 -1.64
N SER A 246 -22.00 3.79 -2.33
CA SER A 246 -21.16 4.09 -3.50
C SER A 246 -19.67 4.14 -3.15
N ALA A 247 -18.81 3.84 -4.14
CA ALA A 247 -17.36 3.94 -4.00
C ALA A 247 -16.92 5.33 -3.54
N ALA A 248 -17.51 6.39 -4.11
CA ALA A 248 -17.21 7.78 -3.72
C ALA A 248 -17.54 8.05 -2.24
N GLU A 249 -18.66 7.53 -1.74
CA GLU A 249 -19.05 7.71 -0.34
C GLU A 249 -18.17 6.88 0.60
N ARG A 250 -17.82 5.65 0.23
CA ARG A 250 -16.88 4.82 1.00
C ARG A 250 -15.49 5.48 1.10
N ALA A 251 -14.97 6.00 0.00
CA ALA A 251 -13.73 6.76 0.00
C ALA A 251 -13.83 8.04 0.85
N ARG A 252 -14.95 8.77 0.75
CA ARG A 252 -15.20 9.98 1.55
C ARG A 252 -15.17 9.68 3.06
N LEU A 253 -15.80 8.59 3.48
CA LEU A 253 -15.81 8.18 4.88
C LEU A 253 -14.38 7.86 5.37
N ALA A 254 -13.64 7.05 4.62
CA ALA A 254 -12.28 6.67 4.96
C ALA A 254 -11.33 7.87 5.06
N VAL A 255 -11.40 8.78 4.07
CA VAL A 255 -10.61 10.02 4.04
C VAL A 255 -10.99 10.96 5.18
N ALA A 256 -12.30 11.10 5.48
CA ALA A 256 -12.76 11.96 6.57
C ALA A 256 -12.27 11.45 7.93
N GLY A 257 -12.38 10.15 8.21
CA GLY A 257 -11.85 9.53 9.42
C GLY A 257 -10.35 9.78 9.59
N THR A 258 -9.58 9.57 8.52
CA THR A 258 -8.14 9.84 8.52
C THR A 258 -7.83 11.32 8.82
N ARG A 259 -8.51 12.25 8.16
CA ARG A 259 -8.31 13.70 8.38
C ARG A 259 -8.65 14.14 9.80
N ASN A 260 -9.71 13.57 10.40
CA ASN A 260 -10.08 13.86 11.78
C ASN A 260 -8.98 13.46 12.76
N LEU A 261 -8.33 12.31 12.55
CA LEU A 261 -7.22 11.85 13.38
C LEU A 261 -5.96 12.72 13.20
N LEU A 262 -5.70 13.23 11.99
CA LEU A 262 -4.55 14.09 11.71
C LEU A 262 -4.72 15.54 12.19
N ALA A 263 -5.95 15.96 12.49
CA ALA A 263 -6.26 17.31 12.97
C ALA A 263 -6.19 17.43 14.50
N ASN A 264 -6.17 16.32 15.22
CA ASN A 264 -6.11 16.25 16.70
C ASN A 264 -4.68 15.98 17.16
#